data_d780ffbc94832aaf11ed07cf270b4227
#
_entry.id   d780ffbc94832aaf11ed07cf270b4227
#
_cell.length_a   1.000
_cell.length_b   1.000
_cell.length_c   1.000
_cell.angle_alpha   90.00
_cell.angle_beta   90.00
_cell.angle_gamma   90.00
#
_symmetry.space_group_name_H-M   'P 1'
#
loop_
_entity.id
_entity.type
_entity.pdbx_description
1 polymer ?
#
loop_
_entity_poly.entity_id
_entity_poly.type
_entity_poly.pdbx_seq_one_letter_code
_entity_poly.pdbx_strand_id
1 'polypeptide(L)'
;MYHILICDDEQDIVNALKIYLSNPDFKLFEANTGVQALEVMEQEDIHLILLDIMMPEMDGISAMVKIREQSNVPIILLTAKSEDTDKILGLNTGADDYITKPFNPVEVMARVRSQLRRYMQLGSRTAAPARYVIGGVELDDSAKEVTLDGEPISLTPIEYDILKLLMESPGRVYSPKEIYRQVWKESPVGSDNTVAVHIRHLREKIEINPADPRYLKVVWGQGYKMEKGVKR
;
A
#
# COMPACT_ATOMS: atom_id res chain seq x y z
N MET A 1 0.32 0.79 21.07
CA MET A 1 -0.23 2.11 20.69
C MET A 1 0.26 2.37 19.28
N TYR A 2 -0.62 2.73 18.34
CA TYR A 2 -0.25 2.99 16.95
C TYR A 2 -0.03 4.48 16.75
N HIS A 3 1.07 4.85 16.11
CA HIS A 3 1.40 6.23 15.77
C HIS A 3 0.89 6.54 14.36
N ILE A 4 0.01 7.51 14.23
CA ILE A 4 -0.59 7.90 12.96
C ILE A 4 -0.23 9.37 12.70
N LEU A 5 0.37 9.64 11.56
CA LEU A 5 0.64 11.01 11.10
C LEU A 5 -0.53 11.48 10.23
N ILE A 6 -1.07 12.64 10.54
CA ILE A 6 -2.06 13.37 9.74
C ILE A 6 -1.35 14.56 9.14
N CYS A 7 -1.27 14.64 7.82
CA CYS A 7 -0.60 15.70 7.09
C CYS A 7 -1.58 16.36 6.11
N ASP A 8 -2.01 17.58 6.43
CA ASP A 8 -2.95 18.39 5.64
C ASP A 8 -2.77 19.85 6.05
N ASP A 9 -2.75 20.79 5.10
CA ASP A 9 -2.58 22.21 5.38
C ASP A 9 -3.86 22.87 5.88
N GLU A 10 -5.02 22.24 5.70
CA GLU A 10 -6.31 22.68 6.21
C GLU A 10 -6.52 22.21 7.66
N GLN A 11 -6.31 23.09 8.64
CA GLN A 11 -6.45 22.73 10.07
C GLN A 11 -7.84 22.15 10.43
N ASP A 12 -8.90 22.56 9.75
CA ASP A 12 -10.24 22.02 9.96
C ASP A 12 -10.32 20.55 9.55
N ILE A 13 -9.61 20.16 8.50
CA ILE A 13 -9.49 18.76 8.06
C ILE A 13 -8.72 17.93 9.09
N VAL A 14 -7.58 18.46 9.55
CA VAL A 14 -6.78 17.81 10.62
C VAL A 14 -7.63 17.60 11.87
N ASN A 15 -8.37 18.60 12.31
CA ASN A 15 -9.24 18.50 13.50
C ASN A 15 -10.38 17.49 13.30
N ALA A 16 -11.00 17.45 12.13
CA ALA A 16 -12.02 16.46 11.81
C ALA A 16 -11.45 15.02 11.86
N LEU A 17 -10.30 14.80 11.25
CA LEU A 17 -9.62 13.50 11.28
C LEU A 17 -9.21 13.08 12.69
N LYS A 18 -8.74 14.01 13.52
CA LYS A 18 -8.46 13.75 14.95
C LYS A 18 -9.69 13.29 15.71
N ILE A 19 -10.85 13.89 15.44
CA ILE A 19 -12.12 13.46 16.05
C ILE A 19 -12.48 12.04 15.56
N TYR A 20 -12.38 11.78 14.27
CA TYR A 20 -12.71 10.47 13.68
C TYR A 20 -11.77 9.36 14.18
N LEU A 21 -10.51 9.69 14.41
CA LEU A 21 -9.47 8.77 14.87
C LEU A 21 -9.27 8.78 16.39
N SER A 22 -10.18 9.42 17.14
CA SER A 22 -10.12 9.44 18.60
C SER A 22 -10.30 8.01 19.14
N ASN A 23 -9.18 7.35 19.49
CA ASN A 23 -9.13 5.99 19.98
C ASN A 23 -7.95 5.86 20.96
N PRO A 24 -8.11 5.22 22.14
CA PRO A 24 -7.02 5.06 23.10
C PRO A 24 -5.80 4.29 22.57
N ASP A 25 -5.96 3.50 21.51
CA ASP A 25 -4.87 2.75 20.88
C ASP A 25 -4.06 3.60 19.88
N PHE A 26 -4.49 4.83 19.58
CA PHE A 26 -3.87 5.71 18.59
C PHE A 26 -3.18 6.91 19.24
N LYS A 27 -1.94 7.18 18.87
CA LYS A 27 -1.24 8.45 19.11
C LYS A 27 -1.19 9.19 17.77
N LEU A 28 -1.74 10.40 17.74
CA LEU A 28 -1.86 11.19 16.52
C LEU A 28 -0.76 12.26 16.49
N PHE A 29 -0.10 12.38 15.35
CA PHE A 29 0.87 13.41 15.02
C PHE A 29 0.32 14.26 13.89
N GLU A 30 0.75 15.51 13.80
CA GLU A 30 0.24 16.50 12.85
C GLU A 30 1.40 17.10 12.06
N ALA A 31 1.16 17.34 10.77
CA ALA A 31 2.02 18.11 9.90
C ALA A 31 1.15 18.91 8.92
N ASN A 32 1.59 20.09 8.52
CA ASN A 32 0.85 20.97 7.62
C ASN A 32 1.52 21.10 6.25
N THR A 33 2.68 20.50 6.07
CA THR A 33 3.44 20.47 4.81
C THR A 33 4.16 19.14 4.66
N GLY A 34 4.51 18.77 3.44
CA GLY A 34 5.32 17.60 3.19
C GLY A 34 6.70 17.63 3.86
N VAL A 35 7.26 18.82 4.08
CA VAL A 35 8.54 19.00 4.79
C VAL A 35 8.39 18.60 6.24
N GLN A 36 7.37 19.13 6.92
CA GLN A 36 7.08 18.77 8.31
C GLN A 36 6.75 17.27 8.47
N ALA A 37 6.08 16.66 7.48
CA ALA A 37 5.82 15.23 7.50
C ALA A 37 7.11 14.40 7.53
N LEU A 38 8.13 14.81 6.75
CA LEU A 38 9.45 14.17 6.76
C LEU A 38 10.16 14.34 8.11
N GLU A 39 10.10 15.54 8.69
CA GLU A 39 10.68 15.81 10.02
C GLU A 39 10.06 14.94 11.12
N VAL A 40 8.74 14.76 11.10
CA VAL A 40 8.03 13.88 12.04
C VAL A 40 8.46 12.42 11.83
N MET A 41 8.62 11.98 10.58
CA MET A 41 9.09 10.62 10.26
C MET A 41 10.51 10.34 10.75
N GLU A 42 11.37 11.34 10.84
CA GLU A 42 12.74 11.20 11.38
C GLU A 42 12.75 11.11 12.91
N GLN A 43 11.76 11.68 13.58
CA GLN A 43 11.72 11.80 15.04
C GLN A 43 10.85 10.74 15.72
N GLU A 44 9.86 10.21 15.02
CA GLU A 44 8.84 9.34 15.57
C GLU A 44 8.66 8.07 14.72
N ASP A 45 8.42 6.95 15.39
CA ASP A 45 8.12 5.68 14.74
C ASP A 45 6.66 5.66 14.25
N ILE A 46 6.43 6.13 13.03
CA ILE A 46 5.10 6.24 12.43
C ILE A 46 4.66 4.91 11.81
N HIS A 47 3.43 4.53 12.07
CA HIS A 47 2.85 3.25 11.62
C HIS A 47 1.84 3.41 10.47
N LEU A 48 1.37 4.64 10.22
CA LEU A 48 0.47 4.99 9.11
C LEU A 48 0.49 6.51 8.87
N ILE A 49 0.38 6.92 7.62
CA ILE A 49 0.29 8.33 7.23
C ILE A 49 -1.03 8.55 6.47
N LEU A 50 -1.79 9.56 6.91
CA LEU A 50 -2.84 10.20 6.12
C LEU A 50 -2.22 11.44 5.51
N LEU A 51 -2.15 11.53 4.19
CA LEU A 51 -1.36 12.53 3.47
C LEU A 51 -2.21 13.24 2.42
N ASP A 52 -2.43 14.53 2.62
CA ASP A 52 -3.06 15.34 1.58
C ASP A 52 -2.14 15.52 0.37
N ILE A 53 -2.73 15.57 -0.81
CA ILE A 53 -1.97 15.75 -2.06
C ILE A 53 -1.58 17.20 -2.23
N MET A 54 -2.50 18.12 -1.97
CA MET A 54 -2.34 19.54 -2.29
C MET A 54 -1.92 20.35 -1.06
N MET A 55 -0.62 20.48 -0.85
CA MET A 55 -0.07 21.25 0.27
C MET A 55 0.99 22.25 -0.20
N PRO A 56 1.18 23.37 0.54
CA PRO A 56 2.25 24.34 0.27
C PRO A 56 3.65 23.75 0.52
N GLU A 57 4.67 24.39 -0.02
CA GLU A 57 6.10 24.09 0.08
C GLU A 57 6.49 22.74 -0.56
N MET A 58 5.91 21.65 -0.11
CA MET A 58 6.08 20.30 -0.66
C MET A 58 4.73 19.61 -0.69
N ASP A 59 4.26 19.29 -1.90
CA ASP A 59 3.03 18.53 -2.10
C ASP A 59 3.15 17.08 -1.58
N GLY A 60 2.00 16.44 -1.36
CA GLY A 60 1.95 15.09 -0.79
C GLY A 60 2.57 14.02 -1.67
N ILE A 61 2.52 14.17 -2.99
CA ILE A 61 3.16 13.20 -3.91
C ILE A 61 4.68 13.27 -3.78
N SER A 62 5.24 14.49 -3.77
CA SER A 62 6.68 14.72 -3.58
C SER A 62 7.15 14.24 -2.20
N ALA A 63 6.37 14.47 -1.15
CA ALA A 63 6.65 13.96 0.19
C ALA A 63 6.64 12.43 0.22
N MET A 64 5.62 11.80 -0.39
CA MET A 64 5.50 10.36 -0.46
C MET A 64 6.69 9.70 -1.17
N VAL A 65 7.15 10.23 -2.30
CA VAL A 65 8.34 9.73 -3.00
C VAL A 65 9.54 9.68 -2.07
N LYS A 66 9.80 10.76 -1.33
CA LYS A 66 10.91 10.82 -0.36
C LYS A 66 10.73 9.84 0.80
N ILE A 67 9.51 9.69 1.31
CA ILE A 67 9.20 8.70 2.36
C ILE A 67 9.49 7.29 1.85
N ARG A 68 9.14 6.98 0.61
CA ARG A 68 9.36 5.65 0.00
C ARG A 68 10.82 5.29 -0.22
N GLU A 69 11.73 6.26 -0.28
CA GLU A 69 13.18 6.01 -0.31
C GLU A 69 13.69 5.39 1.00
N GLN A 70 12.99 5.60 2.11
CA GLN A 70 13.45 5.23 3.44
C GLN A 70 12.49 4.30 4.20
N SER A 71 11.21 4.23 3.80
CA SER A 71 10.17 3.53 4.58
C SER A 71 9.05 2.94 3.71
N ASN A 72 8.57 1.77 4.13
CA ASN A 72 7.38 1.12 3.60
C ASN A 72 6.14 1.33 4.48
N VAL A 73 6.14 2.35 5.35
CA VAL A 73 4.98 2.72 6.15
C VAL A 73 3.76 2.92 5.25
N PRO A 74 2.58 2.38 5.61
CA PRO A 74 1.39 2.56 4.78
C PRO A 74 0.99 4.03 4.69
N ILE A 75 0.70 4.48 3.45
CA ILE A 75 0.28 5.84 3.13
C ILE A 75 -1.11 5.79 2.49
N ILE A 76 -2.06 6.49 3.10
CA ILE A 76 -3.38 6.74 2.55
C ILE A 76 -3.42 8.18 2.07
N LEU A 77 -3.61 8.40 0.77
CA LEU A 77 -3.74 9.74 0.22
C LEU A 77 -5.14 10.31 0.48
N LEU A 78 -5.17 11.59 0.82
CA LEU A 78 -6.38 12.39 0.91
C LEU A 78 -6.51 13.20 -0.38
N THR A 79 -7.64 13.11 -1.08
CA THR A 79 -7.79 13.73 -2.41
C THR A 79 -9.17 14.37 -2.59
N ALA A 80 -9.25 15.44 -3.38
CA ALA A 80 -10.53 16.01 -3.77
C ALA A 80 -11.27 15.09 -4.76
N LYS A 81 -12.60 15.10 -4.73
CA LYS A 81 -13.47 14.19 -5.50
C LYS A 81 -13.35 14.32 -7.02
N SER A 82 -12.77 15.41 -7.52
CA SER A 82 -12.80 15.79 -8.94
C SER A 82 -11.64 15.29 -9.79
N GLU A 83 -10.62 14.66 -9.20
CA GLU A 83 -9.37 14.38 -9.91
C GLU A 83 -9.03 12.88 -9.90
N ASP A 84 -9.66 12.12 -10.81
CA ASP A 84 -9.28 10.73 -11.04
C ASP A 84 -7.81 10.59 -11.48
N THR A 85 -7.26 11.64 -12.10
CA THR A 85 -5.83 11.74 -12.43
C THR A 85 -4.94 11.74 -11.21
N ASP A 86 -5.28 12.43 -10.13
CA ASP A 86 -4.47 12.48 -8.91
C ASP A 86 -4.47 11.16 -8.15
N LYS A 87 -5.60 10.45 -8.16
CA LYS A 87 -5.70 9.10 -7.58
C LYS A 87 -4.79 8.11 -8.32
N ILE A 88 -4.80 8.16 -9.66
CA ILE A 88 -3.97 7.32 -10.50
C ILE A 88 -2.50 7.69 -10.33
N LEU A 89 -2.19 8.98 -10.28
CA LEU A 89 -0.83 9.47 -10.06
C LEU A 89 -0.32 9.07 -8.68
N GLY A 90 -1.10 9.29 -7.62
CA GLY A 90 -0.72 8.95 -6.25
C GLY A 90 -0.48 7.46 -6.05
N LEU A 91 -1.38 6.62 -6.55
CA LEU A 91 -1.18 5.17 -6.52
C LEU A 91 0.02 4.76 -7.37
N ASN A 92 0.22 5.32 -8.57
CA ASN A 92 1.40 5.06 -9.42
C ASN A 92 2.72 5.44 -8.74
N THR A 93 2.68 6.34 -7.76
CA THR A 93 3.87 6.84 -7.06
C THR A 93 4.16 6.10 -5.75
N GLY A 94 3.27 5.19 -5.29
CA GLY A 94 3.54 4.33 -4.13
C GLY A 94 2.58 4.46 -2.95
N ALA A 95 1.41 5.09 -3.11
CA ALA A 95 0.36 5.07 -2.09
C ALA A 95 -0.26 3.66 -1.95
N ASP A 96 -0.63 3.29 -0.73
CA ASP A 96 -1.30 2.01 -0.45
C ASP A 96 -2.81 2.10 -0.63
N ASP A 97 -3.39 3.29 -0.43
CA ASP A 97 -4.83 3.54 -0.57
C ASP A 97 -5.10 5.03 -0.74
N TYR A 98 -6.37 5.42 -0.96
CA TYR A 98 -6.80 6.81 -1.00
C TYR A 98 -8.20 6.98 -0.39
N ILE A 99 -8.47 8.19 0.11
CA ILE A 99 -9.79 8.60 0.62
C ILE A 99 -10.15 9.93 -0.02
N THR A 100 -11.38 10.05 -0.52
CA THR A 100 -11.86 11.29 -1.16
C THR A 100 -12.50 12.24 -0.15
N LYS A 101 -12.14 13.52 -0.23
CA LYS A 101 -12.80 14.61 0.49
C LYS A 101 -14.19 14.91 -0.17
N PRO A 102 -15.31 15.13 0.57
CA PRO A 102 -15.41 15.09 2.03
C PRO A 102 -15.44 13.66 2.59
N PHE A 103 -14.84 13.47 3.77
CA PHE A 103 -14.65 12.16 4.38
C PHE A 103 -15.92 11.58 5.01
N ASN A 104 -16.08 10.28 4.85
CA ASN A 104 -16.99 9.49 5.70
C ASN A 104 -16.18 8.96 6.91
N PRO A 105 -16.52 9.31 8.16
CA PRO A 105 -15.79 8.86 9.35
C PRO A 105 -15.64 7.33 9.45
N VAL A 106 -16.69 6.60 9.04
CA VAL A 106 -16.67 5.12 9.07
C VAL A 106 -15.66 4.57 8.05
N GLU A 107 -15.58 5.19 6.86
CA GLU A 107 -14.62 4.83 5.81
C GLU A 107 -13.19 5.11 6.28
N VAL A 108 -12.91 6.31 6.82
CA VAL A 108 -11.59 6.67 7.34
C VAL A 108 -11.13 5.64 8.37
N MET A 109 -11.96 5.35 9.37
CA MET A 109 -11.61 4.40 10.42
C MET A 109 -11.39 2.98 9.89
N ALA A 110 -12.22 2.53 8.94
CA ALA A 110 -12.11 1.20 8.35
C ALA A 110 -10.78 1.05 7.60
N ARG A 111 -10.42 2.03 6.75
CA ARG A 111 -9.17 2.02 5.96
C ARG A 111 -7.95 2.11 6.86
N VAL A 112 -7.93 3.02 7.84
CA VAL A 112 -6.84 3.14 8.82
C VAL A 112 -6.62 1.83 9.56
N ARG A 113 -7.67 1.22 10.11
CA ARG A 113 -7.55 -0.07 10.80
C ARG A 113 -7.09 -1.19 9.87
N SER A 114 -7.54 -1.20 8.63
CA SER A 114 -7.14 -2.20 7.64
C SER A 114 -5.64 -2.10 7.34
N GLN A 115 -5.11 -0.90 7.09
CA GLN A 115 -3.70 -0.68 6.82
C GLN A 115 -2.81 -0.96 8.03
N LEU A 116 -3.19 -0.48 9.23
CA LEU A 116 -2.45 -0.76 10.46
C LEU A 116 -2.38 -2.26 10.76
N ARG A 117 -3.50 -2.99 10.61
CA ARG A 117 -3.51 -4.44 10.80
C ARG A 117 -2.51 -5.14 9.87
N ARG A 118 -2.44 -4.75 8.60
CA ARG A 118 -1.49 -5.31 7.63
C ARG A 118 -0.05 -5.00 8.03
N TYR A 119 0.24 -3.74 8.29
CA TYR A 119 1.58 -3.28 8.65
C TYR A 119 2.13 -4.02 9.87
N MET A 120 1.29 -4.20 10.90
CA MET A 120 1.69 -4.92 12.12
C MET A 120 1.69 -6.45 11.95
N GLN A 121 0.91 -7.00 11.03
CA GLN A 121 0.90 -8.44 10.75
C GLN A 121 2.10 -8.88 9.90
N LEU A 122 2.80 -7.97 9.23
CA LEU A 122 4.11 -8.25 8.64
C LEU A 122 5.16 -8.64 9.71
N GLY A 123 4.94 -8.29 10.98
CA GLY A 123 5.81 -8.66 12.12
C GLY A 123 5.29 -9.78 13.05
N SER A 124 4.08 -10.33 12.86
CA SER A 124 3.49 -11.20 13.89
C SER A 124 2.42 -12.16 13.35
N ARG A 125 2.84 -13.35 12.93
CA ARG A 125 1.93 -14.52 12.90
C ARG A 125 2.67 -15.84 13.01
N THR A 126 2.35 -16.62 14.03
CA THR A 126 2.59 -18.08 14.15
C THR A 126 1.57 -18.82 13.27
N ALA A 127 1.83 -18.87 11.98
CA ALA A 127 1.23 -19.87 11.07
C ALA A 127 2.34 -20.82 10.62
N ALA A 128 2.02 -22.05 10.25
CA ALA A 128 3.01 -23.00 9.71
C ALA A 128 3.83 -22.30 8.62
N PRO A 129 5.16 -22.46 8.58
CA PRO A 129 6.04 -21.72 7.69
C PRO A 129 5.67 -22.03 6.25
N ALA A 130 4.92 -21.13 5.63
CA ALA A 130 4.59 -21.21 4.23
C ALA A 130 5.66 -20.45 3.46
N ARG A 131 6.57 -21.20 2.85
CA ARG A 131 7.57 -20.67 1.91
C ARG A 131 7.08 -20.97 0.49
N TYR A 132 6.95 -19.91 -0.29
CA TYR A 132 6.55 -20.00 -1.68
C TYR A 132 7.75 -19.70 -2.55
N VAL A 133 8.02 -20.54 -3.55
CA VAL A 133 9.16 -20.38 -4.47
C VAL A 133 8.67 -20.54 -5.91
N ILE A 134 8.88 -19.51 -6.73
CA ILE A 134 8.55 -19.52 -8.15
C ILE A 134 9.70 -18.89 -8.92
N GLY A 135 10.52 -19.72 -9.58
CA GLY A 135 11.74 -19.29 -10.24
C GLY A 135 12.72 -18.68 -9.25
N GLY A 136 13.08 -17.41 -9.43
CA GLY A 136 13.94 -16.66 -8.53
C GLY A 136 13.20 -15.93 -7.40
N VAL A 137 11.87 -15.84 -7.46
CA VAL A 137 11.07 -15.19 -6.42
C VAL A 137 10.79 -16.16 -5.29
N GLU A 138 11.24 -15.81 -4.09
CA GLU A 138 11.00 -16.57 -2.87
C GLU A 138 10.31 -15.67 -1.84
N LEU A 139 9.20 -16.14 -1.26
CA LEU A 139 8.45 -15.47 -0.21
C LEU A 139 8.41 -16.36 1.01
N ASP A 140 8.99 -15.91 2.12
CA ASP A 140 8.87 -16.52 3.44
C ASP A 140 7.80 -15.80 4.25
N ASP A 141 6.63 -16.44 4.39
CA ASP A 141 5.50 -15.83 5.10
C ASP A 141 5.71 -15.77 6.61
N SER A 142 6.62 -16.58 7.15
CA SER A 142 6.95 -16.56 8.59
C SER A 142 7.88 -15.39 8.94
N ALA A 143 8.87 -15.14 8.11
CA ALA A 143 9.79 -14.01 8.26
C ALA A 143 9.25 -12.71 7.66
N LYS A 144 8.19 -12.79 6.82
CA LYS A 144 7.68 -11.68 6.00
C LYS A 144 8.72 -11.10 5.05
N GLU A 145 9.60 -11.95 4.60
CA GLU A 145 10.69 -11.61 3.69
C GLU A 145 10.38 -12.07 2.26
N VAL A 146 10.79 -11.27 1.31
CA VAL A 146 10.75 -11.62 -0.11
C VAL A 146 12.13 -11.40 -0.71
N THR A 147 12.58 -12.38 -1.48
CA THR A 147 13.86 -12.28 -2.21
C THR A 147 13.65 -12.56 -3.70
N LEU A 148 14.49 -11.96 -4.53
CA LEU A 148 14.62 -12.26 -5.95
C LEU A 148 16.05 -12.72 -6.23
N ASP A 149 16.20 -13.96 -6.69
CA ASP A 149 17.50 -14.61 -6.92
C ASP A 149 18.44 -14.59 -5.69
N GLY A 150 17.84 -14.57 -4.48
CA GLY A 150 18.55 -14.54 -3.20
C GLY A 150 18.75 -13.14 -2.62
N GLU A 151 18.54 -12.08 -3.40
CA GLU A 151 18.65 -10.70 -2.93
C GLU A 151 17.32 -10.22 -2.33
N PRO A 152 17.32 -9.59 -1.15
CA PRO A 152 16.09 -9.11 -0.51
C PRO A 152 15.48 -7.96 -1.32
N ILE A 153 14.15 -7.99 -1.47
CA ILE A 153 13.39 -6.91 -2.09
C ILE A 153 12.41 -6.30 -1.09
N SER A 154 12.28 -4.98 -1.13
CA SER A 154 11.39 -4.23 -0.26
C SER A 154 10.02 -4.05 -0.92
N LEU A 155 8.97 -4.55 -0.26
CA LEU A 155 7.59 -4.43 -0.71
C LEU A 155 6.77 -3.63 0.29
N THR A 156 5.80 -2.84 -0.20
CA THR A 156 4.77 -2.29 0.68
C THR A 156 3.85 -3.41 1.19
N PRO A 157 3.11 -3.22 2.29
CA PRO A 157 2.19 -4.23 2.80
C PRO A 157 1.18 -4.75 1.77
N ILE A 158 0.68 -3.86 0.92
CA ILE A 158 -0.26 -4.22 -0.15
C ILE A 158 0.42 -5.05 -1.25
N GLU A 159 1.60 -4.65 -1.68
CA GLU A 159 2.37 -5.41 -2.67
C GLU A 159 2.70 -6.81 -2.17
N TYR A 160 3.09 -6.92 -0.89
CA TYR A 160 3.34 -8.19 -0.24
C TYR A 160 2.09 -9.09 -0.25
N ASP A 161 0.95 -8.57 0.17
CA ASP A 161 -0.31 -9.33 0.23
C ASP A 161 -0.79 -9.77 -1.17
N ILE A 162 -0.63 -8.93 -2.19
CA ILE A 162 -0.93 -9.28 -3.58
C ILE A 162 0.01 -10.38 -4.07
N LEU A 163 1.32 -10.22 -3.86
CA LEU A 163 2.31 -11.22 -4.28
C LEU A 163 2.03 -12.57 -3.63
N LYS A 164 1.81 -12.58 -2.32
CA LYS A 164 1.47 -13.78 -1.55
C LYS A 164 0.23 -14.46 -2.11
N LEU A 165 -0.88 -13.71 -2.29
CA LEU A 165 -2.13 -14.24 -2.85
C LEU A 165 -1.91 -14.96 -4.18
N LEU A 166 -1.11 -14.36 -5.06
CA LEU A 166 -0.85 -14.92 -6.38
C LEU A 166 0.12 -16.12 -6.32
N MET A 167 1.09 -16.11 -5.39
CA MET A 167 2.04 -17.21 -5.17
C MET A 167 1.41 -18.42 -4.44
N GLU A 168 0.35 -18.22 -3.66
CA GLU A 168 -0.40 -19.33 -3.02
C GLU A 168 -1.09 -20.25 -4.04
N SER A 169 -1.45 -19.72 -5.20
CA SER A 169 -2.15 -20.49 -6.25
C SER A 169 -1.60 -20.17 -7.64
N PRO A 170 -0.37 -20.60 -7.96
CA PRO A 170 0.25 -20.29 -9.25
C PRO A 170 -0.57 -20.81 -10.41
N GLY A 171 -0.72 -20.00 -11.46
CA GLY A 171 -1.51 -20.27 -12.65
C GLY A 171 -3.00 -20.00 -12.51
N ARG A 172 -3.53 -19.78 -11.31
CA ARG A 172 -4.89 -19.30 -11.13
C ARG A 172 -4.98 -17.84 -11.56
N VAL A 173 -6.01 -17.51 -12.32
CA VAL A 173 -6.32 -16.14 -12.71
C VAL A 173 -7.24 -15.52 -11.66
N TYR A 174 -6.85 -14.36 -11.16
CA TYR A 174 -7.64 -13.56 -10.24
C TYR A 174 -8.09 -12.28 -10.94
N SER A 175 -9.38 -12.01 -10.93
CA SER A 175 -9.89 -10.72 -11.42
C SER A 175 -9.42 -9.58 -10.48
N PRO A 176 -9.32 -8.31 -10.96
CA PRO A 176 -8.99 -7.18 -10.10
C PRO A 176 -9.92 -7.08 -8.89
N LYS A 177 -11.21 -7.36 -9.08
CA LYS A 177 -12.20 -7.36 -8.00
C LYS A 177 -11.96 -8.45 -6.96
N GLU A 178 -11.51 -9.64 -7.38
CA GLU A 178 -11.14 -10.71 -6.45
C GLU A 178 -9.88 -10.36 -5.66
N ILE A 179 -8.83 -9.85 -6.33
CA ILE A 179 -7.61 -9.38 -5.66
C ILE A 179 -7.97 -8.31 -4.63
N TYR A 180 -8.72 -7.29 -5.04
CA TYR A 180 -9.13 -6.22 -4.15
C TYR A 180 -9.87 -6.75 -2.92
N ARG A 181 -10.88 -7.59 -3.11
CA ARG A 181 -11.67 -8.17 -2.01
C ARG A 181 -10.81 -9.00 -1.06
N GLN A 182 -9.86 -9.77 -1.57
CA GLN A 182 -9.03 -10.65 -0.73
C GLN A 182 -7.92 -9.88 -0.01
N VAL A 183 -7.34 -8.89 -0.66
CA VAL A 183 -6.25 -8.09 -0.10
C VAL A 183 -6.79 -6.97 0.78
N TRP A 184 -7.71 -6.14 0.31
CA TRP A 184 -8.27 -5.03 1.11
C TRP A 184 -9.34 -5.49 2.10
N LYS A 185 -9.96 -6.67 1.87
CA LYS A 185 -11.07 -7.23 2.66
C LYS A 185 -12.31 -6.32 2.70
N GLU A 186 -12.51 -5.57 1.64
CA GLU A 186 -13.57 -4.59 1.44
C GLU A 186 -14.33 -4.84 0.13
N SER A 187 -15.49 -4.21 0.00
CA SER A 187 -16.24 -4.23 -1.26
C SER A 187 -15.49 -3.47 -2.35
N PRO A 188 -15.36 -4.01 -3.56
CA PRO A 188 -14.55 -3.45 -4.64
C PRO A 188 -15.25 -2.24 -5.28
N VAL A 189 -15.14 -1.06 -4.69
CA VAL A 189 -15.59 0.21 -5.27
C VAL A 189 -14.38 0.91 -5.89
N GLY A 190 -14.35 1.06 -7.22
CA GLY A 190 -13.23 1.70 -7.93
C GLY A 190 -11.92 0.89 -8.00
N SER A 191 -11.99 -0.42 -7.80
CA SER A 191 -10.86 -1.31 -7.55
C SER A 191 -9.95 -1.64 -8.75
N ASP A 192 -10.45 -1.49 -9.99
CA ASP A 192 -9.73 -2.04 -11.16
C ASP A 192 -8.41 -1.29 -11.41
N ASN A 193 -8.41 0.04 -11.26
CA ASN A 193 -7.20 0.85 -11.41
C ASN A 193 -6.22 0.67 -10.25
N THR A 194 -6.72 0.58 -9.02
CA THR A 194 -5.88 0.42 -7.82
C THR A 194 -5.04 -0.86 -7.90
N VAL A 195 -5.66 -2.00 -8.23
CA VAL A 195 -4.95 -3.27 -8.36
C VAL A 195 -3.92 -3.22 -9.51
N ALA A 196 -4.29 -2.65 -10.66
CA ALA A 196 -3.39 -2.55 -11.81
C ALA A 196 -2.09 -1.81 -11.48
N VAL A 197 -2.19 -0.76 -10.66
CA VAL A 197 -1.03 0.03 -10.22
C VAL A 197 -0.09 -0.79 -9.33
N HIS A 198 -0.62 -1.47 -8.32
CA HIS A 198 0.23 -2.32 -7.46
C HIS A 198 0.84 -3.51 -8.22
N ILE A 199 0.14 -4.07 -9.19
CA ILE A 199 0.72 -5.08 -10.10
C ILE A 199 1.88 -4.49 -10.92
N ARG A 200 1.76 -3.23 -11.38
CA ARG A 200 2.86 -2.54 -12.07
C ARG A 200 4.07 -2.37 -11.16
N HIS A 201 3.88 -1.86 -9.93
CA HIS A 201 4.97 -1.70 -8.96
C HIS A 201 5.63 -3.04 -8.60
N LEU A 202 4.84 -4.10 -8.41
CA LEU A 202 5.38 -5.44 -8.21
C LEU A 202 6.26 -5.88 -9.38
N ARG A 203 5.82 -5.65 -10.63
CA ARG A 203 6.62 -5.97 -11.82
C ARG A 203 7.93 -5.19 -11.85
N GLU A 204 7.91 -3.91 -11.50
CA GLU A 204 9.11 -3.07 -11.43
C GLU A 204 10.15 -3.63 -10.43
N LYS A 205 9.70 -4.37 -9.42
CA LYS A 205 10.55 -4.95 -8.36
C LYS A 205 10.99 -6.41 -8.64
N ILE A 206 10.17 -7.20 -9.33
CA ILE A 206 10.44 -8.64 -9.51
C ILE A 206 10.73 -9.07 -10.94
N GLU A 207 10.50 -8.21 -11.94
CA GLU A 207 10.68 -8.54 -13.35
C GLU A 207 11.92 -7.85 -13.93
N ILE A 208 12.67 -8.56 -14.76
CA ILE A 208 13.77 -7.95 -15.53
C ILE A 208 13.22 -6.92 -16.52
N ASN A 209 12.07 -7.22 -17.14
CA ASN A 209 11.35 -6.30 -18.02
C ASN A 209 9.87 -6.24 -17.60
N PRO A 210 9.45 -5.17 -16.91
CA PRO A 210 8.04 -5.01 -16.49
C PRO A 210 7.01 -5.01 -17.63
N ALA A 211 7.42 -4.61 -18.85
CA ALA A 211 6.55 -4.59 -20.03
C ALA A 211 6.34 -6.00 -20.62
N ASP A 212 7.33 -6.89 -20.47
CA ASP A 212 7.23 -8.31 -20.85
C ASP A 212 7.50 -9.18 -19.60
N PRO A 213 6.55 -9.24 -18.67
CA PRO A 213 6.73 -9.87 -17.38
C PRO A 213 6.90 -11.38 -17.50
N ARG A 214 7.81 -11.94 -16.72
CA ARG A 214 8.08 -13.37 -16.65
C ARG A 214 7.21 -14.07 -15.60
N TYR A 215 6.99 -13.42 -14.47
CA TYR A 215 6.29 -13.96 -13.30
C TYR A 215 4.82 -13.55 -13.27
N LEU A 216 4.54 -12.24 -13.29
CA LEU A 216 3.20 -11.67 -13.17
C LEU A 216 2.57 -11.43 -14.53
N LYS A 217 1.81 -12.41 -15.02
CA LYS A 217 1.13 -12.35 -16.32
C LYS A 217 -0.24 -11.68 -16.22
N VAL A 218 -0.59 -10.90 -17.24
CA VAL A 218 -1.97 -10.46 -17.49
C VAL A 218 -2.69 -11.50 -18.34
N VAL A 219 -3.94 -11.78 -17.99
CA VAL A 219 -4.86 -12.55 -18.84
C VAL A 219 -5.94 -11.58 -19.29
N TRP A 220 -5.86 -11.16 -20.53
CA TRP A 220 -6.70 -10.11 -21.08
C TRP A 220 -8.20 -10.35 -20.84
N GLY A 221 -8.89 -9.33 -20.34
CA GLY A 221 -10.30 -9.40 -20.00
C GLY A 221 -10.65 -10.23 -18.74
N GLN A 222 -9.67 -10.88 -18.09
CA GLN A 222 -9.90 -11.74 -16.93
C GLN A 222 -9.18 -11.26 -15.68
N GLY A 223 -7.90 -10.84 -15.77
CA GLY A 223 -7.13 -10.37 -14.61
C GLY A 223 -5.66 -10.76 -14.63
N TYR A 224 -5.14 -11.15 -13.49
CA TYR A 224 -3.72 -11.41 -13.26
C TYR A 224 -3.47 -12.80 -12.68
N LYS A 225 -2.32 -13.36 -12.97
CA LYS A 225 -1.85 -14.63 -12.39
C LYS A 225 -0.34 -14.60 -12.15
N MET A 226 0.11 -15.39 -11.19
CA MET A 226 1.50 -15.82 -11.12
C MET A 226 1.70 -16.99 -12.08
N GLU A 227 2.76 -16.95 -12.91
CA GLU A 227 3.04 -18.02 -13.87
C GLU A 227 3.55 -19.30 -13.17
N LYS A 228 3.18 -20.47 -13.70
CA LYS A 228 3.65 -21.76 -13.19
C LYS A 228 5.00 -22.12 -13.81
N GLY A 229 5.89 -22.70 -13.00
CA GLY A 229 7.08 -23.38 -13.53
C GLY A 229 8.09 -22.44 -14.19
N VAL A 230 8.15 -21.18 -13.78
CA VAL A 230 9.21 -20.27 -14.19
C VAL A 230 10.54 -20.84 -13.70
N LYS A 231 11.42 -21.22 -14.61
CA LYS A 231 12.77 -21.72 -14.27
C LYS A 231 13.67 -20.52 -13.91
N ARG A 232 14.60 -20.74 -13.00
CA ARG A 232 15.72 -19.80 -12.76
C ARG A 232 16.47 -19.47 -14.03
#